data_91c254ef9ae48e2b0a4c27ba0266859f
#
_entry.id   91c254ef9ae48e2b0a4c27ba0266859f
#
_cell.length_a   1.000
_cell.length_b   1.000
_cell.length_c   1.000
_cell.angle_alpha   90.00
_cell.angle_beta   90.00
_cell.angle_gamma   90.00
#
_symmetry.space_group_name_H-M   'P 1'
#
loop_
_entity.id
_entity.type
_entity.pdbx_description
1 polymer ?
#
loop_
_entity_poly.entity_id
_entity_poly.type
_entity_poly.pdbx_seq_one_letter_code
_entity_poly.pdbx_strand_id
1 'polypeptide(L)' 'MTTKTDTIEIYSVGTSVTLTESVDAKIITIAIHENNSVTYECSWWSGDSRTKDWFSASDFLSVGEKDPTTKIGFIRSENE' A
#
# COMPACT_ATOMS: atom_id res chain seq x y z
N MET A 1 31.58 -0.01 11.92
CA MET A 1 30.49 -0.30 10.98
C MET A 1 29.15 -0.27 11.67
N THR A 2 28.23 0.41 11.11
CA THR A 2 26.90 0.55 11.68
C THR A 2 25.84 0.04 10.73
N THR A 3 24.92 -0.74 11.25
CA THR A 3 23.80 -1.23 10.49
C THR A 3 22.53 -0.64 11.04
N LYS A 4 21.69 -0.16 10.16
CA LYS A 4 20.45 0.46 10.53
C LYS A 4 19.31 -0.30 9.89
N THR A 5 18.26 -0.49 10.64
CA THR A 5 17.04 -1.11 10.11
C THR A 5 15.95 -0.06 10.05
N ASP A 6 15.48 0.21 8.85
CA ASP A 6 14.33 1.08 8.67
C ASP A 6 13.12 0.20 8.43
N THR A 7 12.01 0.58 9.01
CA THR A 7 10.77 -0.18 8.89
C THR A 7 9.67 0.74 8.43
N ILE A 8 8.91 0.29 7.45
CA ILE A 8 7.70 1.01 7.04
C ILE A 8 6.53 0.06 7.18
N GLU A 9 5.35 0.64 7.39
CA GLU A 9 4.12 -0.12 7.45
C GLU A 9 3.38 0.04 6.14
N ILE A 10 2.92 -1.06 5.61
CA ILE A 10 2.13 -1.03 4.38
C ILE A 10 0.87 -1.87 4.59
N TYR A 11 -0.14 -1.57 3.80
CA TYR A 11 -1.31 -2.43 3.73
C TYR A 11 -0.98 -3.59 2.81
N SER A 12 -1.47 -4.76 3.16
CA SER A 12 -1.15 -5.98 2.41
C SER A 12 -1.92 -6.05 1.10
N VAL A 13 -1.32 -6.71 0.11
CA VAL A 13 -2.02 -7.07 -1.11
C VAL A 13 -3.22 -7.92 -0.74
N GLY A 14 -4.36 -7.64 -1.34
CA GLY A 14 -5.60 -8.33 -1.03
C GLY A 14 -6.48 -7.59 -0.04
N THR A 15 -5.97 -6.52 0.58
CA THR A 15 -6.74 -5.74 1.53
C THR A 15 -7.84 -4.98 0.80
N SER A 16 -9.04 -4.99 1.37
CA SER A 16 -10.17 -4.22 0.85
C SER A 16 -10.09 -2.80 1.36
N VAL A 17 -10.29 -1.85 0.47
CA VAL A 17 -10.26 -0.43 0.83
C VAL A 17 -11.46 0.24 0.20
N THR A 18 -11.86 1.37 0.80
CA THR A 18 -12.90 2.21 0.24
C THR A 18 -12.25 3.49 -0.26
N LEU A 19 -12.44 3.76 -1.52
CA LEU A 19 -11.90 4.95 -2.16
C LEU A 19 -12.90 6.08 -2.06
N THR A 20 -12.53 7.25 -2.57
CA THR A 20 -13.44 8.38 -2.60
C THR A 20 -14.74 7.98 -3.31
N GLU A 21 -15.84 8.63 -2.93
CA GLU A 21 -17.17 8.36 -3.48
C GLU A 21 -17.64 6.94 -3.18
N SER A 22 -17.12 6.37 -2.10
CA SER A 22 -17.58 5.07 -1.61
C SER A 22 -17.37 3.92 -2.60
N VAL A 23 -16.30 3.98 -3.35
CA VAL A 23 -15.96 2.90 -4.27
C VAL A 23 -15.16 1.86 -3.50
N ASP A 24 -15.63 0.61 -3.51
CA ASP A 24 -14.91 -0.49 -2.87
C ASP A 24 -13.90 -1.07 -3.83
N ALA A 25 -12.68 -1.19 -3.36
CA ALA A 25 -11.58 -1.67 -4.18
C ALA A 25 -10.73 -2.63 -3.39
N LYS A 26 -9.79 -3.27 -4.07
CA LYS A 26 -8.86 -4.19 -3.44
C LYS A 26 -7.46 -3.85 -3.90
N ILE A 27 -6.52 -3.88 -2.97
CA ILE A 27 -5.12 -3.63 -3.29
C ILE A 27 -4.57 -4.83 -4.03
N ILE A 28 -4.00 -4.59 -5.20
CA ILE A 28 -3.44 -5.66 -6.02
C ILE A 28 -1.93 -5.56 -6.18
N THR A 29 -1.36 -4.37 -6.01
CA THR A 29 0.08 -4.17 -6.16
C THR A 29 0.51 -3.06 -5.22
N ILE A 30 1.74 -3.16 -4.75
CA ILE A 30 2.33 -2.16 -3.87
C ILE A 30 3.65 -1.73 -4.47
N ALA A 31 3.87 -0.42 -4.56
CA ALA A 31 5.14 0.12 -5.02
C ALA A 31 5.78 0.92 -3.89
N ILE A 32 7.01 0.59 -3.60
CA ILE A 32 7.78 1.30 -2.59
C ILE A 32 8.85 2.08 -3.33
N HIS A 33 8.86 3.38 -3.10
CA HIS A 33 9.72 4.28 -3.85
C HIS A 33 11.00 4.56 -3.08
N GLU A 34 11.94 5.15 -3.77
CA GLU A 34 13.27 5.37 -3.26
C GLU A 34 13.29 6.16 -1.94
N ASN A 35 12.34 7.06 -1.79
CA ASN A 35 12.22 7.88 -0.58
C ASN A 35 11.34 7.24 0.48
N ASN A 36 11.06 5.95 0.33
CA ASN A 36 10.19 5.17 1.23
C ASN A 36 8.73 5.57 1.17
N SER A 37 8.33 6.36 0.20
CA SER A 37 6.91 6.59 0.00
C SER A 37 6.31 5.34 -0.66
N VAL A 38 5.02 5.15 -0.43
CA VAL A 38 4.34 3.92 -0.87
C VAL A 38 3.10 4.31 -1.65
N THR A 39 2.91 3.65 -2.79
CA THR A 39 1.66 3.79 -3.53
C THR A 39 1.06 2.41 -3.71
N TYR A 40 -0.25 2.37 -3.84
CA TYR A 40 -1.01 1.12 -3.94
C TYR A 40 -1.80 1.13 -5.22
N GLU A 41 -1.67 0.06 -5.99
CA GLU A 41 -2.54 -0.12 -7.14
C GLU A 41 -3.77 -0.88 -6.65
N CYS A 42 -4.93 -0.27 -6.87
CA CYS A 42 -6.19 -0.83 -6.42
C CYS A 42 -7.08 -1.11 -7.61
N SER A 43 -7.84 -2.17 -7.55
CA SER A 43 -8.75 -2.51 -8.64
C SER A 43 -10.17 -2.60 -8.09
N TRP A 44 -11.12 -2.26 -8.96
CA TRP A 44 -12.54 -2.33 -8.62
C TRP A 44 -13.35 -2.55 -9.90
N TRP A 45 -14.61 -2.85 -9.71
CA TRP A 45 -15.52 -3.01 -10.83
C TRP A 45 -16.28 -1.72 -11.07
N SER A 46 -16.31 -1.27 -12.32
CA SER A 46 -17.10 -0.13 -12.72
C SER A 46 -18.07 -0.66 -13.76
N GLY A 47 -19.29 -0.98 -13.32
CA GLY A 47 -20.22 -1.69 -14.17
C GLY A 47 -19.67 -3.07 -14.49
N ASP A 48 -19.50 -3.37 -15.77
CA ASP A 48 -18.98 -4.64 -16.21
C ASP A 48 -17.47 -4.62 -16.44
N SER A 49 -16.83 -3.49 -16.22
CA SER A 49 -15.41 -3.34 -16.52
C SER A 49 -14.57 -3.31 -15.24
N ARG A 50 -13.45 -3.99 -15.28
CA ARG A 50 -12.50 -3.92 -14.21
C ARG A 50 -11.58 -2.74 -14.42
N THR A 51 -11.47 -1.91 -13.38
CA THR A 51 -10.68 -0.69 -13.43
C THR A 51 -9.60 -0.76 -12.38
N LYS A 52 -8.46 -0.15 -12.64
CA LYS A 52 -7.40 -0.07 -11.65
C LYS A 52 -6.67 1.26 -11.76
N ASP A 53 -6.12 1.70 -10.67
CA ASP A 53 -5.36 2.95 -10.61
C ASP A 53 -4.49 2.94 -9.37
N TRP A 54 -3.60 3.90 -9.30
CA TRP A 54 -2.64 4.02 -8.19
C TRP A 54 -3.10 5.08 -7.21
N PHE A 55 -2.95 4.77 -5.93
CA PHE A 55 -3.38 5.65 -4.85
C PHE A 55 -2.35 5.66 -3.74
N SER A 56 -2.33 6.72 -2.94
CA SER A 56 -1.58 6.72 -1.70
C SER A 56 -2.54 6.37 -0.56
N ALA A 57 -1.96 6.05 0.60
CA ALA A 57 -2.80 5.66 1.74
C ALA A 57 -3.78 6.75 2.14
N SER A 58 -3.39 8.02 1.93
CA SER A 58 -4.27 9.13 2.28
C SER A 58 -5.50 9.23 1.41
N ASP A 59 -5.52 8.50 0.29
CA ASP A 59 -6.68 8.51 -0.60
C ASP A 59 -7.75 7.51 -0.17
N PHE A 60 -7.46 6.67 0.80
CA PHE A 60 -8.42 5.67 1.26
C PHE A 60 -9.34 6.28 2.31
N LEU A 61 -10.65 6.14 2.12
CA LEU A 61 -11.61 6.55 3.13
C LEU A 61 -11.63 5.58 4.29
N SER A 62 -11.50 4.30 3.99
CA SER A 62 -11.43 3.29 5.04
C SER A 62 -10.66 2.10 4.50
N VAL A 63 -10.18 1.26 5.41
CA VAL A 63 -9.39 0.08 5.08
C VAL A 63 -10.02 -1.09 5.82
N GLY A 64 -10.01 -2.23 5.17
CA GLY A 64 -10.58 -3.44 5.74
C GLY A 64 -9.94 -3.78 7.06
N GLU A 65 -10.65 -4.58 7.85
CA GLU A 65 -10.36 -4.67 9.26
C GLU A 65 -9.43 -5.76 9.68
N LYS A 66 -9.21 -6.74 8.89
CA LYS A 66 -8.44 -7.87 9.32
C LYS A 66 -6.99 -7.65 9.08
N ASP A 67 -6.31 -7.18 10.10
CA ASP A 67 -4.86 -7.11 10.05
C ASP A 67 -4.37 -6.55 8.72
N PRO A 68 -4.79 -5.35 8.38
CA PRO A 68 -4.55 -4.84 7.04
C PRO A 68 -3.13 -4.39 6.78
N THR A 69 -2.28 -4.33 7.80
CA THR A 69 -0.95 -3.79 7.61
C THR A 69 0.12 -4.85 7.72
N THR A 70 1.20 -4.63 7.00
CA THR A 70 2.39 -5.45 7.04
C THR A 70 3.57 -4.52 7.21
N LYS A 71 4.55 -4.95 7.98
CA LYS A 71 5.76 -4.18 8.17
C LYS A 71 6.87 -4.75 7.32
N ILE A 72 7.53 -3.87 6.61
CA ILE A 72 8.68 -4.25 5.81
C ILE A 72 9.89 -3.53 6.37
N GLY A 73 10.91 -4.31 6.74
CA GLY A 73 12.13 -3.76 7.27
C GLY A 73 13.20 -3.72 6.20
N PHE A 74 13.94 -2.64 6.19
CA PHE A 74 15.08 -2.47 5.31
C PHE A 74 16.33 -2.36 6.15
N ILE A 75 17.35 -3.10 5.77
CA ILE A 75 18.62 -3.06 6.48
C ILE A 75 19.59 -2.28 5.62
N ARG A 76 20.19 -1.27 6.19
CA ARG A 76 21.17 -0.46 5.51
C ARG A 76 22.50 -0.56 6.20
N SER A 77 23.53 -0.72 5.41
CA SER A 77 24.88 -0.67 5.90
C SER A 77 25.37 0.75 5.76
N GLU A 78 25.80 1.33 6.87
CA GLU A 78 26.19 2.72 6.88
C GLU A 78 27.66 2.94 6.71
N ASN A 79 28.38 1.89 6.59
CA ASN A 79 29.79 1.98 6.50
C ASN A 79 30.24 1.59 5.12
N GLU A 80 29.80 2.33 4.16
CA GLU A 80 30.20 2.04 2.79
C GLU A 80 31.48 2.74 2.41
#